data_12d5fe224a5e349cfc4c28e5f2fd69fc
#
_entry.id   12d5fe224a5e349cfc4c28e5f2fd69fc
#
_cell.length_a   1.000
_cell.length_b   1.000
_cell.length_c   1.000
_cell.angle_alpha   90.00
_cell.angle_beta   90.00
_cell.angle_gamma   90.00
#
_symmetry.space_group_name_H-M   'P 1'
#
loop_
_entity.id
_entity.type
_entity.pdbx_description
1 polymer ?
#
loop_
_entity_poly.entity_id
_entity_poly.type
_entity_poly.pdbx_seq_one_letter_code
_entity_poly.pdbx_strand_id
1 'polypeptide(L)'
;ILTGDEVPIDDGYAYEAMRASSSIPGVFQPVVHGKRVLVDGGILNPVPANYLRALGVDLAIAVDVMPVLRPSEEQLGRVPSIPSTLINSFDIMGRLVAAPLTRLADVVIKPDVGEVFGAELWRAPELIEKGREAAKAAIPAICKALKV
;
A
#
# COMPACT_ATOMS: atom_id res chain seq x y z
N ILE A 1 0.07 14.90 8.65
CA ILE A 1 -0.65 15.57 7.54
C ILE A 1 -0.33 17.06 7.44
N LEU A 2 -0.04 17.73 8.54
CA LEU A 2 0.15 19.18 8.55
C LEU A 2 1.45 19.65 7.88
N THR A 3 2.50 18.82 7.92
CA THR A 3 3.82 19.14 7.37
C THR A 3 4.09 18.47 6.02
N GLY A 4 3.38 17.40 5.70
CA GLY A 4 3.64 16.59 4.52
C GLY A 4 4.84 15.64 4.65
N ASP A 5 5.37 15.46 5.86
CA ASP A 5 6.51 14.58 6.10
C ASP A 5 6.07 13.13 6.32
N GLU A 6 6.89 12.19 5.85
CA GLU A 6 6.81 10.78 6.23
C GLU A 6 7.31 10.61 7.67
N VAL A 7 6.58 9.83 8.47
CA VAL A 7 6.90 9.58 9.86
C VAL A 7 7.03 8.08 10.10
N PRO A 8 8.25 7.52 10.02
CA PRO A 8 8.49 6.15 10.48
C PRO A 8 8.17 6.02 11.97
N ILE A 9 7.46 4.97 12.32
CA ILE A 9 7.13 4.64 13.72
C ILE A 9 7.86 3.32 14.02
N ASP A 10 8.89 3.39 14.84
CA ASP A 10 9.78 2.29 15.19
C ASP A 10 9.74 1.93 16.68
N ASP A 11 8.94 2.66 17.48
CA ASP A 11 8.71 2.41 18.88
C ASP A 11 7.22 2.45 19.25
N GLY A 12 6.90 2.04 20.48
CA GLY A 12 5.53 2.04 20.99
C GLY A 12 4.74 0.78 20.64
N TYR A 13 3.42 0.88 20.70
CA TYR A 13 2.54 -0.25 20.43
C TYR A 13 2.23 -0.40 18.94
N ALA A 14 2.43 -1.60 18.40
CA ALA A 14 2.18 -1.90 16.98
C ALA A 14 0.74 -1.55 16.54
N TYR A 15 -0.26 -1.74 17.41
CA TYR A 15 -1.65 -1.42 17.05
C TYR A 15 -1.88 0.09 16.84
N GLU A 16 -1.14 0.96 17.54
CA GLU A 16 -1.22 2.41 17.35
C GLU A 16 -0.61 2.81 16.00
N ALA A 17 0.55 2.24 15.67
CA ALA A 17 1.18 2.44 14.38
C ALA A 17 0.30 1.93 13.23
N MET A 18 -0.29 0.75 13.37
CA MET A 18 -1.23 0.20 12.39
C MET A 18 -2.47 1.08 12.23
N ARG A 19 -3.03 1.57 13.34
CA ARG A 19 -4.18 2.49 13.33
C ARG A 19 -3.86 3.79 12.60
N ALA A 20 -2.68 4.36 12.86
CA ALA A 20 -2.22 5.58 12.19
C ALA A 20 -2.00 5.33 10.69
N SER A 21 -1.31 4.24 10.34
CA SER A 21 -1.00 3.85 8.96
C SER A 21 -2.22 3.43 8.13
N SER A 22 -3.36 3.16 8.77
CA SER A 22 -4.63 2.83 8.11
C SER A 22 -5.62 4.00 8.12
N SER A 23 -5.19 5.20 8.51
CA SER A 23 -6.07 6.38 8.61
C SER A 23 -6.23 7.07 7.27
N ILE A 24 -6.95 6.42 6.34
CA ILE A 24 -7.21 6.92 4.99
C ILE A 24 -7.97 8.26 5.08
N PRO A 25 -7.44 9.34 4.47
CA PRO A 25 -8.09 10.64 4.47
C PRO A 25 -9.50 10.60 3.85
N GLY A 26 -10.44 11.25 4.52
CA GLY A 26 -11.85 11.24 4.10
C GLY A 26 -12.64 9.98 4.50
N VAL A 27 -11.98 8.92 4.96
CA VAL A 27 -12.60 7.67 5.44
C VAL A 27 -12.48 7.55 6.95
N PHE A 28 -11.29 7.74 7.49
CA PHE A 28 -11.01 7.64 8.92
C PHE A 28 -10.46 8.95 9.48
N GLN A 29 -10.69 9.15 10.78
CA GLN A 29 -10.12 10.29 11.48
C GLN A 29 -8.60 10.14 11.59
N PRO A 30 -7.84 11.24 11.37
CA PRO A 30 -6.41 11.28 11.64
C PRO A 30 -6.08 10.90 13.09
N VAL A 31 -4.91 10.36 13.30
CA VAL A 31 -4.40 9.96 14.63
C VAL A 31 -3.48 11.04 15.18
N VAL A 32 -3.72 11.48 16.40
CA VAL A 32 -2.81 12.37 17.11
C VAL A 32 -1.74 11.53 17.81
N HIS A 33 -0.48 11.74 17.44
CA HIS A 33 0.68 11.11 18.04
C HIS A 33 1.67 12.16 18.54
N GLY A 34 1.69 12.41 19.83
CA GLY A 34 2.41 13.54 20.40
C GLY A 34 1.90 14.88 19.86
N LYS A 35 2.77 15.64 19.19
CA LYS A 35 2.43 16.91 18.52
C LYS A 35 2.10 16.75 17.03
N ARG A 36 2.11 15.52 16.52
CA ARG A 36 1.90 15.23 15.10
C ARG A 36 0.48 14.74 14.87
N VAL A 37 -0.07 15.07 13.72
CA VAL A 37 -1.34 14.55 13.23
C VAL A 37 -1.04 13.64 12.04
N LEU A 38 -1.24 12.34 12.23
CA LEU A 38 -0.88 11.29 11.28
C LEU A 38 -2.11 10.85 10.49
N VAL A 39 -1.86 10.50 9.25
CA VAL A 39 -2.79 9.86 8.32
C VAL A 39 -2.10 8.67 7.66
N ASP A 40 -2.80 7.93 6.82
CA ASP A 40 -2.29 6.80 6.07
C ASP A 40 -0.99 7.16 5.35
N GLY A 41 0.06 6.35 5.57
CA GLY A 41 1.37 6.53 4.93
C GLY A 41 1.36 6.28 3.43
N GLY A 42 0.36 5.58 2.92
CA GLY A 42 0.19 5.31 1.49
C GLY A 42 0.07 6.55 0.60
N ILE A 43 -0.20 7.73 1.20
CA ILE A 43 -0.20 9.00 0.48
C ILE A 43 1.20 9.36 -0.05
N LEU A 44 2.23 9.11 0.75
CA LEU A 44 3.61 9.47 0.43
C LEU A 44 4.45 8.26 0.04
N ASN A 45 4.22 7.12 0.66
CA ASN A 45 5.07 5.95 0.52
C ASN A 45 4.25 4.65 0.63
N PRO A 46 3.47 4.31 -0.40
CA PRO A 46 2.61 3.12 -0.37
C PRO A 46 3.40 1.81 -0.38
N VAL A 47 4.66 1.83 -0.86
CA VAL A 47 5.56 0.68 -0.86
C VAL A 47 6.93 1.13 -0.36
N PRO A 48 7.19 1.12 0.95
CA PRO A 48 8.33 1.78 1.59
C PRO A 48 9.67 1.02 1.44
N ALA A 49 10.00 0.58 0.23
CA ALA A 49 11.25 -0.12 -0.05
C ALA A 49 12.49 0.78 0.11
N ASN A 50 12.36 2.08 -0.12
CA ASN A 50 13.40 3.08 0.15
C ASN A 50 13.80 3.10 1.63
N TYR A 51 12.84 2.95 2.54
CA TYR A 51 13.10 2.93 3.98
C TYR A 51 13.92 1.69 4.38
N LEU A 52 13.58 0.51 3.83
CA LEU A 52 14.37 -0.71 4.05
C LEU A 52 15.80 -0.53 3.56
N ARG A 53 16.01 0.10 2.42
CA ARG A 53 17.37 0.40 1.92
C ARG A 53 18.14 1.34 2.85
N ALA A 54 17.48 2.33 3.40
CA ALA A 54 18.10 3.25 4.37
C ALA A 54 18.49 2.53 5.68
N LEU A 55 17.77 1.46 6.06
CA LEU A 55 18.12 0.59 7.19
C LEU A 55 19.27 -0.38 6.88
N GLY A 56 19.74 -0.47 5.64
CA GLY A 56 20.87 -1.32 5.27
C GLY A 56 20.56 -2.81 5.23
N VAL A 57 19.33 -3.20 4.92
CA VAL A 57 18.96 -4.62 4.79
C VAL A 57 19.65 -5.27 3.59
N ASP A 58 20.04 -6.54 3.72
CA ASP A 58 20.68 -7.31 2.66
C ASP A 58 19.73 -7.68 1.52
N LEU A 59 18.45 -7.90 1.86
CA LEU A 59 17.40 -8.25 0.91
C LEU A 59 16.11 -7.48 1.26
N ALA A 60 15.59 -6.74 0.29
CA ALA A 60 14.30 -6.07 0.38
C ALA A 60 13.26 -6.77 -0.49
N ILE A 61 12.19 -7.28 0.12
CA ILE A 61 11.04 -7.86 -0.58
C ILE A 61 9.87 -6.89 -0.41
N ALA A 62 9.33 -6.41 -1.51
CA ALA A 62 8.14 -5.55 -1.51
C ALA A 62 6.90 -6.33 -1.94
N VAL A 63 5.77 -6.05 -1.28
CA VAL A 63 4.46 -6.54 -1.72
C VAL A 63 3.66 -5.34 -2.19
N ASP A 64 3.43 -5.26 -3.50
CA ASP A 64 2.68 -4.18 -4.13
C ASP A 64 1.21 -4.61 -4.31
N VAL A 65 0.35 -4.12 -3.45
CA VAL A 65 -1.10 -4.36 -3.48
C VAL A 65 -1.88 -3.16 -4.02
N MET A 66 -1.20 -2.21 -4.66
CA MET A 66 -1.86 -1.05 -5.23
C MET A 66 -2.91 -1.48 -6.27
N PRO A 67 -4.15 -0.98 -6.17
CA PRO A 67 -5.23 -1.40 -7.05
C PRO A 67 -4.93 -1.04 -8.51
N VAL A 68 -5.24 -1.96 -9.42
CA VAL A 68 -5.22 -1.67 -10.85
C VAL A 68 -6.60 -1.21 -11.25
N LEU A 69 -6.75 0.08 -11.58
CA LEU A 69 -8.04 0.62 -12.03
C LEU A 69 -8.38 0.02 -13.41
N ARG A 70 -9.42 -0.79 -13.43
CA ARG A 70 -9.98 -1.39 -14.64
C ARG A 70 -11.47 -1.07 -14.66
N PRO A 71 -11.89 0.09 -15.24
CA PRO A 71 -13.30 0.45 -15.23
C PRO A 71 -14.10 -0.60 -16.00
N SER A 72 -15.24 -1.02 -15.44
CA SER A 72 -16.19 -1.85 -16.17
C SER A 72 -16.84 -1.04 -17.30
N GLU A 73 -17.39 -1.71 -18.32
CA GLU A 73 -18.11 -1.03 -19.41
C GLU A 73 -19.25 -0.16 -18.88
N GLU A 74 -19.90 -0.58 -17.80
CA GLU A 74 -20.98 0.16 -17.17
C GLU A 74 -20.52 1.44 -16.46
N GLN A 75 -19.25 1.50 -16.05
CA GLN A 75 -18.65 2.68 -15.41
C GLN A 75 -18.18 3.71 -16.43
N LEU A 76 -17.90 3.28 -17.67
CA LEU A 76 -17.46 4.18 -18.72
C LEU A 76 -18.54 5.22 -19.06
N GLY A 77 -18.15 6.49 -19.08
CA GLY A 77 -19.05 7.61 -19.35
C GLY A 77 -19.94 8.03 -18.18
N ARG A 78 -19.88 7.36 -17.02
CA ARG A 78 -20.59 7.81 -15.82
C ARG A 78 -19.71 8.70 -14.97
N VAL A 79 -20.28 9.78 -14.45
CA VAL A 79 -19.60 10.68 -13.51
C VAL A 79 -19.56 10.02 -12.14
N PRO A 80 -18.37 9.73 -11.56
CA PRO A 80 -18.28 9.18 -10.21
C PRO A 80 -18.80 10.16 -9.16
N SER A 81 -19.20 9.65 -8.01
CA SER A 81 -19.52 10.50 -6.85
C SER A 81 -18.26 11.24 -6.36
N ILE A 82 -18.43 12.35 -5.65
CA ILE A 82 -17.30 13.10 -5.07
C ILE A 82 -16.39 12.21 -4.20
N PRO A 83 -16.92 11.39 -3.25
CA PRO A 83 -16.07 10.48 -2.49
C PRO A 83 -15.30 9.49 -3.36
N SER A 84 -15.96 8.88 -4.36
CA SER A 84 -15.30 7.97 -5.29
C SER A 84 -14.22 8.66 -6.11
N THR A 85 -14.45 9.89 -6.55
CA THR A 85 -13.46 10.69 -7.28
C THR A 85 -12.23 10.96 -6.43
N LEU A 86 -12.41 11.31 -5.15
CA LEU A 86 -11.29 11.53 -4.23
C LEU A 86 -10.49 10.24 -3.99
N ILE A 87 -11.14 9.12 -3.71
CA ILE A 87 -10.49 7.84 -3.49
C ILE A 87 -9.71 7.41 -4.75
N ASN A 88 -10.33 7.46 -5.92
CA ASN A 88 -9.67 7.11 -7.17
C ASN A 88 -8.48 8.03 -7.47
N SER A 89 -8.57 9.32 -7.09
CA SER A 89 -7.44 10.25 -7.25
C SER A 89 -6.27 9.87 -6.35
N PHE A 90 -6.51 9.49 -5.10
CA PHE A 90 -5.47 8.96 -4.20
C PHE A 90 -4.85 7.68 -4.75
N ASP A 91 -5.64 6.75 -5.29
CA ASP A 91 -5.16 5.51 -5.90
C ASP A 91 -4.28 5.78 -7.13
N ILE A 92 -4.66 6.74 -7.98
CA ILE A 92 -3.86 7.16 -9.14
C ILE A 92 -2.52 7.75 -8.69
N MET A 93 -2.55 8.70 -7.75
CA MET A 93 -1.34 9.33 -7.22
C MET A 93 -0.45 8.32 -6.50
N GLY A 94 -1.03 7.47 -5.65
CA GLY A 94 -0.30 6.43 -4.93
C GLY A 94 0.45 5.49 -5.86
N ARG A 95 -0.15 5.06 -6.99
CA ARG A 95 0.53 4.23 -8.00
C ARG A 95 1.71 4.95 -8.65
N LEU A 96 1.57 6.24 -8.94
CA LEU A 96 2.67 7.02 -9.52
C LEU A 96 3.84 7.13 -8.55
N VAL A 97 3.55 7.28 -7.25
CA VAL A 97 4.57 7.30 -6.19
C VAL A 97 5.16 5.90 -5.96
N ALA A 98 4.34 4.85 -5.93
CA ALA A 98 4.80 3.47 -5.71
C ALA A 98 5.75 2.98 -6.81
N ALA A 99 5.52 3.35 -8.07
CA ALA A 99 6.26 2.80 -9.21
C ALA A 99 7.80 2.98 -9.14
N PRO A 100 8.37 4.13 -8.78
CA PRO A 100 9.81 4.25 -8.56
C PRO A 100 10.28 3.55 -7.28
N LEU A 101 9.46 3.50 -6.23
CA LEU A 101 9.82 2.93 -4.93
C LEU A 101 9.90 1.41 -4.98
N THR A 102 9.01 0.73 -5.69
CA THR A 102 9.05 -0.71 -5.88
C THR A 102 10.33 -1.18 -6.56
N ARG A 103 10.94 -0.35 -7.42
CA ARG A 103 12.22 -0.68 -8.09
C ARG A 103 13.41 -0.74 -7.13
N LEU A 104 13.26 -0.25 -5.92
CA LEU A 104 14.28 -0.32 -4.87
C LEU A 104 14.27 -1.65 -4.14
N ALA A 105 13.23 -2.47 -4.31
CA ALA A 105 13.20 -3.83 -3.77
C ALA A 105 13.95 -4.81 -4.70
N ASP A 106 14.55 -5.85 -4.11
CA ASP A 106 15.20 -6.93 -4.87
C ASP A 106 14.17 -7.87 -5.49
N VAL A 107 13.06 -8.09 -4.78
CA VAL A 107 11.93 -8.89 -5.24
C VAL A 107 10.64 -8.12 -4.99
N VAL A 108 9.80 -8.05 -6.03
CA VAL A 108 8.46 -7.45 -5.92
C VAL A 108 7.41 -8.54 -6.11
N ILE A 109 6.57 -8.73 -5.11
CA ILE A 109 5.40 -9.60 -5.15
C ILE A 109 4.20 -8.74 -5.48
N LYS A 110 3.48 -9.07 -6.55
CA LYS A 110 2.32 -8.30 -6.99
C LYS A 110 1.11 -9.20 -7.15
N PRO A 111 0.31 -9.40 -6.09
CA PRO A 111 -0.92 -10.16 -6.16
C PRO A 111 -1.92 -9.47 -7.11
N ASP A 112 -2.60 -10.24 -7.96
CA ASP A 112 -3.71 -9.70 -8.77
C ASP A 112 -4.98 -9.67 -7.92
N VAL A 113 -5.10 -8.65 -7.10
CA VAL A 113 -6.25 -8.45 -6.21
C VAL A 113 -7.49 -7.91 -6.95
N GLY A 114 -7.34 -7.50 -8.22
CA GLY A 114 -8.40 -6.87 -8.99
C GLY A 114 -8.80 -5.50 -8.44
N GLU A 115 -10.03 -5.11 -8.69
CA GLU A 115 -10.63 -3.92 -8.06
C GLU A 115 -11.22 -4.33 -6.72
N VAL A 116 -10.65 -3.81 -5.65
CA VAL A 116 -11.13 -4.01 -4.28
C VAL A 116 -11.27 -2.64 -3.62
N PHE A 117 -12.48 -2.32 -3.20
CA PHE A 117 -12.67 -1.17 -2.33
C PHE A 117 -12.27 -1.54 -0.90
N GLY A 118 -11.50 -0.69 -0.23
CA GLY A 118 -10.95 -0.97 1.10
C GLY A 118 -11.98 -1.34 2.19
N ALA A 119 -13.29 -1.15 1.92
CA ALA A 119 -14.39 -1.55 2.80
C ALA A 119 -14.90 -2.99 2.53
N GLU A 120 -14.43 -3.70 1.51
CA GLU A 120 -14.90 -5.05 1.14
C GLU A 120 -14.22 -6.16 1.98
N LEU A 121 -14.28 -6.03 3.30
CA LEU A 121 -13.62 -6.96 4.23
C LEU A 121 -14.10 -8.41 4.11
N TRP A 122 -15.30 -8.64 3.58
CA TRP A 122 -15.83 -9.99 3.31
C TRP A 122 -15.05 -10.73 2.23
N ARG A 123 -14.28 -10.03 1.38
CA ARG A 123 -13.41 -10.62 0.36
C ARG A 123 -12.06 -11.06 0.91
N ALA A 124 -11.79 -10.86 2.19
CA ALA A 124 -10.51 -11.22 2.79
C ALA A 124 -10.04 -12.66 2.49
N PRO A 125 -10.90 -13.71 2.54
CA PRO A 125 -10.46 -15.06 2.21
C PRO A 125 -9.93 -15.21 0.78
N GLU A 126 -10.60 -14.59 -0.20
CA GLU A 126 -10.18 -14.56 -1.61
C GLU A 126 -8.83 -13.85 -1.75
N LEU A 127 -8.71 -12.68 -1.13
CA LEU A 127 -7.50 -11.85 -1.23
C LEU A 127 -6.29 -12.51 -0.56
N ILE A 128 -6.49 -13.21 0.55
CA ILE A 128 -5.44 -13.99 1.21
C ILE A 128 -4.92 -15.08 0.27
N GLU A 129 -5.81 -15.78 -0.45
CA GLU A 129 -5.37 -16.82 -1.38
C GLU A 129 -4.59 -16.25 -2.57
N LYS A 130 -5.05 -15.14 -3.14
CA LYS A 130 -4.31 -14.43 -4.19
C LYS A 130 -2.92 -13.98 -3.72
N GLY A 131 -2.80 -13.48 -2.50
CA GLY A 131 -1.52 -13.14 -1.88
C GLY A 131 -0.62 -14.37 -1.72
N ARG A 132 -1.19 -15.50 -1.28
CA ARG A 132 -0.46 -16.76 -1.12
C ARG A 132 0.06 -17.31 -2.45
N GLU A 133 -0.76 -17.28 -3.50
CA GLU A 133 -0.37 -17.71 -4.84
C GLU A 133 0.76 -16.85 -5.40
N ALA A 134 0.63 -15.53 -5.31
CA ALA A 134 1.66 -14.61 -5.75
C ALA A 134 2.99 -14.79 -4.99
N ALA A 135 2.91 -14.99 -3.67
CA ALA A 135 4.09 -15.26 -2.85
C ALA A 135 4.76 -16.59 -3.24
N LYS A 136 3.98 -17.67 -3.46
CA LYS A 136 4.52 -18.96 -3.94
C LYS A 136 5.22 -18.82 -5.29
N ALA A 137 4.62 -18.07 -6.21
CA ALA A 137 5.22 -17.81 -7.52
C ALA A 137 6.53 -17.02 -7.44
N ALA A 138 6.71 -16.20 -6.40
CA ALA A 138 7.92 -15.42 -6.18
C ALA A 138 9.07 -16.19 -5.48
N ILE A 139 8.80 -17.38 -4.89
CA ILE A 139 9.81 -18.17 -4.17
C ILE A 139 11.10 -18.39 -4.99
N PRO A 140 11.07 -18.78 -6.28
CA PRO A 140 12.30 -18.97 -7.03
C PRO A 140 13.14 -17.69 -7.16
N ALA A 141 12.48 -16.53 -7.29
CA ALA A 141 13.18 -15.24 -7.35
C ALA A 141 13.78 -14.86 -5.99
N ILE A 142 13.09 -15.16 -4.90
CA ILE A 142 13.57 -14.94 -3.53
C ILE A 142 14.80 -15.84 -3.26
N CYS A 143 14.72 -17.14 -3.57
CA CYS A 143 15.84 -18.07 -3.42
C CYS A 143 17.06 -17.62 -4.24
N LYS A 144 16.85 -17.19 -5.49
CA LYS A 144 17.93 -16.64 -6.32
C LYS A 144 18.57 -15.40 -5.70
N ALA A 145 17.77 -14.49 -5.13
CA ALA A 145 18.27 -13.29 -4.48
C ALA A 145 19.05 -13.61 -3.20
N LEU A 146 18.63 -14.62 -2.46
CA LEU A 146 19.33 -15.14 -1.27
C LEU A 146 20.56 -16.01 -1.60
N LYS A 147 20.77 -16.34 -2.89
CA LYS A 147 21.86 -17.24 -3.35
C LYS A 147 21.78 -18.66 -2.73
N VAL A 148 20.58 -19.16 -2.49
CA VAL A 148 20.26 -20.51 -2.01
C VAL A 148 19.46 -21.27 -3.04
#